data_5cb3ebf78ca5c25aaa53e0f2f4b97034
#
_entry.id   5cb3ebf78ca5c25aaa53e0f2f4b97034
#
_cell.length_a   1.000
_cell.length_b   1.000
_cell.length_c   1.000
_cell.angle_alpha   90.00
_cell.angle_beta   90.00
_cell.angle_gamma   90.00
#
_symmetry.space_group_name_H-M   'P 1'
#
loop_
_entity.id
_entity.type
_entity.pdbx_description
1 polymer ?
#
loop_
_entity_poly.entity_id
_entity_poly.type
_entity_poly.pdbx_seq_one_letter_code
_entity_poly.pdbx_strand_id
1 'polypeptide(L)'
;GILVEDLLTLADRGEEVMVEGNAYDPVALLTLFVKRSLGLLGMHVPMAKIEAIMFTVEDLTPRMVDVLLRVAGGLSLEKANVSFQNHLESFYAYTLHQNKELYQNDVVVYEYNSALKMMCLSCNEHTTPKVVLIGQQEYEQMLRRVWSTEEETCKSQKEDLDELFDGIIKESLADRQVSTVFLIGDGFKEDWARESLRTLCRGRRVFQGNNLYSKGACYGMLERLSPSEKWKQYVYLGEDKLKSNVGMRALRNGQEAYFAVLDAGSSWYETSADYEVILESGDTVEFIITPLTGGKVMDRKVQLTGIPQRPRAATRLSVHLEMTSVNQANVTIEDLGFGELFPSSGKAWSSTITI
;
A
#
# COMPACT_ATOMS: atom_id res chain seq x y z
N GLY A 1 5.28 -27.18 23.77
CA GLY A 1 4.55 -25.94 23.52
C GLY A 1 3.51 -26.19 22.43
N ILE A 2 2.43 -25.44 22.44
CA ILE A 2 1.37 -25.51 21.42
C ILE A 2 1.73 -24.50 20.34
N LEU A 3 1.76 -24.96 19.07
CA LEU A 3 1.93 -24.11 17.91
C LEU A 3 0.57 -23.54 17.51
N VAL A 4 0.49 -22.23 17.35
CA VAL A 4 -0.67 -21.54 16.75
C VAL A 4 -0.28 -21.15 15.33
N GLU A 5 -0.95 -21.74 14.36
CA GLU A 5 -0.74 -21.46 12.94
C GLU A 5 -1.69 -20.33 12.49
N ASP A 6 -1.34 -19.65 11.41
CA ASP A 6 -2.15 -18.62 10.73
C ASP A 6 -2.67 -17.49 11.63
N LEU A 7 -1.89 -17.12 12.66
CA LEU A 7 -2.28 -16.15 13.68
C LEU A 7 -2.70 -14.79 13.08
N LEU A 8 -2.07 -14.34 12.01
CA LEU A 8 -2.45 -13.10 11.32
C LEU A 8 -3.84 -13.21 10.68
N THR A 9 -4.13 -14.33 10.04
CA THR A 9 -5.44 -14.61 9.43
C THR A 9 -6.54 -14.70 10.49
N LEU A 10 -6.26 -15.34 11.63
CA LEU A 10 -7.19 -15.42 12.75
C LEU A 10 -7.47 -14.02 13.34
N ALA A 11 -6.44 -13.18 13.46
CA ALA A 11 -6.57 -11.79 13.89
C ALA A 11 -7.42 -10.97 12.91
N ASP A 12 -7.19 -11.11 11.61
CA ASP A 12 -7.98 -10.44 10.56
C ASP A 12 -9.44 -10.89 10.57
N ARG A 13 -9.73 -12.17 10.81
CA ARG A 13 -11.09 -12.68 10.93
C ARG A 13 -11.75 -12.36 12.26
N GLY A 14 -10.97 -12.02 13.30
CA GLY A 14 -11.43 -11.83 14.68
C GLY A 14 -11.88 -13.15 15.32
N GLU A 15 -11.28 -14.25 14.92
CA GLU A 15 -11.56 -15.58 15.45
C GLU A 15 -10.68 -15.84 16.66
N GLU A 16 -11.29 -16.25 17.78
CA GLU A 16 -10.53 -16.56 19.01
C GLU A 16 -9.64 -17.78 18.82
N VAL A 17 -8.47 -17.73 19.44
CA VAL A 17 -7.51 -18.85 19.47
C VAL A 17 -7.75 -19.70 20.70
N MET A 18 -8.12 -20.95 20.50
CA MET A 18 -8.32 -21.90 21.59
C MET A 18 -7.03 -22.63 21.94
N VAL A 19 -6.54 -22.46 23.18
CA VAL A 19 -5.36 -23.16 23.69
C VAL A 19 -5.70 -23.80 25.03
N GLU A 20 -5.61 -25.12 25.12
CA GLU A 20 -5.92 -25.88 26.33
C GLU A 20 -7.29 -25.55 26.99
N GLY A 21 -8.29 -25.28 26.14
CA GLY A 21 -9.65 -24.95 26.57
C GLY A 21 -9.88 -23.49 26.99
N ASN A 22 -8.86 -22.63 26.85
CA ASN A 22 -8.99 -21.20 27.09
C ASN A 22 -9.01 -20.44 25.76
N ALA A 23 -9.86 -19.42 25.67
CA ALA A 23 -9.93 -18.52 24.53
C ALA A 23 -8.94 -17.36 24.69
N TYR A 24 -8.21 -17.05 23.63
CA TYR A 24 -7.26 -15.94 23.57
C TYR A 24 -7.57 -15.03 22.39
N ASP A 25 -7.43 -13.70 22.60
CA ASP A 25 -7.49 -12.70 21.52
C ASP A 25 -6.28 -12.88 20.58
N PRO A 26 -6.48 -13.17 19.29
CA PRO A 26 -5.40 -13.34 18.35
C PRO A 26 -4.52 -12.08 18.19
N VAL A 27 -5.09 -10.89 18.32
CA VAL A 27 -4.33 -9.62 18.27
C VAL A 27 -3.38 -9.50 19.45
N ALA A 28 -3.81 -9.90 20.64
CA ALA A 28 -2.93 -9.92 21.82
C ALA A 28 -1.79 -10.93 21.66
N LEU A 29 -2.06 -12.12 21.10
CA LEU A 29 -1.02 -13.12 20.81
C LEU A 29 -0.06 -12.62 19.74
N LEU A 30 -0.57 -11.98 18.67
CA LEU A 30 0.26 -11.38 17.62
C LEU A 30 1.14 -10.27 18.18
N THR A 31 0.59 -9.41 19.04
CA THR A 31 1.35 -8.37 19.77
C THR A 31 2.48 -8.98 20.58
N LEU A 32 2.19 -10.04 21.33
CA LEU A 32 3.21 -10.76 22.12
C LEU A 32 4.30 -11.37 21.22
N PHE A 33 3.92 -11.97 20.10
CA PHE A 33 4.84 -12.52 19.11
C PHE A 33 5.78 -11.43 18.57
N VAL A 34 5.24 -10.31 18.10
CA VAL A 34 6.03 -9.17 17.59
C VAL A 34 6.94 -8.61 18.68
N LYS A 35 6.42 -8.41 19.88
CA LYS A 35 7.21 -7.91 21.04
C LYS A 35 8.39 -8.82 21.37
N ARG A 36 8.20 -10.13 21.34
CA ARG A 36 9.27 -11.10 21.58
C ARG A 36 10.29 -11.11 20.43
N SER A 37 9.82 -11.01 19.17
CA SER A 37 10.68 -10.94 18.00
C SER A 37 11.57 -9.69 18.02
N LEU A 38 11.01 -8.54 18.37
CA LEU A 38 11.77 -7.30 18.57
C LEU A 38 12.74 -7.42 19.76
N GLY A 39 12.38 -8.16 20.81
CA GLY A 39 13.25 -8.45 21.96
C GLY A 39 14.54 -9.18 21.55
N LEU A 40 14.51 -10.00 20.50
CA LEU A 40 15.70 -10.65 19.95
C LEU A 40 16.68 -9.64 19.34
N LEU A 41 16.17 -8.54 18.77
CA LEU A 41 17.02 -7.43 18.29
C LEU A 41 17.70 -6.69 19.44
N GLY A 42 17.10 -6.72 20.64
CA GLY A 42 17.64 -6.08 21.82
C GLY A 42 19.05 -6.57 22.22
N MET A 43 19.46 -7.75 21.74
CA MET A 43 20.82 -8.25 21.88
C MET A 43 21.85 -7.43 21.05
N HIS A 44 21.40 -6.71 20.03
CA HIS A 44 22.23 -5.92 19.11
C HIS A 44 21.90 -4.42 19.19
N VAL A 45 20.62 -4.08 19.30
CA VAL A 45 20.12 -2.70 19.34
C VAL A 45 19.10 -2.55 20.46
N PRO A 46 19.31 -1.65 21.43
CA PRO A 46 18.32 -1.39 22.48
C PRO A 46 16.98 -0.95 21.88
N MET A 47 15.87 -1.48 22.40
CA MET A 47 14.50 -1.13 21.94
C MET A 47 14.24 0.38 21.90
N ALA A 48 14.79 1.13 22.87
CA ALA A 48 14.66 2.59 22.93
C ALA A 48 15.35 3.35 21.77
N LYS A 49 16.14 2.67 20.94
CA LYS A 49 16.78 3.21 19.74
C LYS A 49 16.05 2.88 18.45
N ILE A 50 14.93 2.17 18.52
CA ILE A 50 14.09 1.95 17.36
C ILE A 50 13.37 3.26 17.03
N GLU A 51 13.70 3.83 15.89
CA GLU A 51 13.15 5.10 15.42
C GLU A 51 11.90 4.89 14.54
N ALA A 52 11.82 3.75 13.89
CA ALA A 52 10.70 3.44 13.00
C ALA A 52 10.49 1.95 12.82
N ILE A 53 9.23 1.55 12.55
CA ILE A 53 8.83 0.19 12.22
C ILE A 53 7.89 0.23 11.03
N MET A 54 8.18 -0.60 10.03
CA MET A 54 7.28 -0.87 8.91
C MET A 54 6.73 -2.28 9.02
N PHE A 55 5.41 -2.41 9.14
CA PHE A 55 4.73 -3.69 8.97
C PHE A 55 4.40 -3.91 7.49
N THR A 56 4.72 -5.08 6.98
CA THR A 56 4.34 -5.46 5.61
C THR A 56 3.51 -6.74 5.64
N VAL A 57 2.37 -6.71 4.96
CA VAL A 57 1.39 -7.79 4.85
C VAL A 57 0.97 -7.98 3.40
N GLU A 58 0.28 -9.06 3.09
CA GLU A 58 -0.19 -9.30 1.71
C GLU A 58 -1.14 -8.20 1.28
N ASP A 59 -2.22 -7.96 2.04
CA ASP A 59 -3.24 -6.97 1.74
C ASP A 59 -3.52 -6.04 2.94
N LEU A 60 -3.69 -4.75 2.66
CA LEU A 60 -4.07 -3.74 3.63
C LEU A 60 -5.57 -3.41 3.51
N THR A 61 -6.40 -4.33 3.96
CA THR A 61 -7.84 -4.08 4.13
C THR A 61 -8.07 -3.14 5.34
N PRO A 62 -9.23 -2.46 5.44
CA PRO A 62 -9.55 -1.64 6.62
C PRO A 62 -9.44 -2.42 7.94
N ARG A 63 -9.82 -3.69 7.92
CA ARG A 63 -9.75 -4.58 9.09
C ARG A 63 -8.30 -4.93 9.44
N MET A 64 -7.47 -5.25 8.45
CA MET A 64 -6.04 -5.50 8.66
C MET A 64 -5.33 -4.26 9.22
N VAL A 65 -5.65 -3.08 8.73
CA VAL A 65 -5.13 -1.81 9.25
C VAL A 65 -5.49 -1.66 10.74
N ASP A 66 -6.75 -1.92 11.13
CA ASP A 66 -7.16 -1.89 12.55
C ASP A 66 -6.37 -2.90 13.40
N VAL A 67 -6.21 -4.14 12.92
CA VAL A 67 -5.39 -5.16 13.58
C VAL A 67 -3.96 -4.67 13.80
N LEU A 68 -3.33 -4.13 12.76
CA LEU A 68 -1.94 -3.65 12.85
C LEU A 68 -1.79 -2.43 13.75
N LEU A 69 -2.77 -1.51 13.76
CA LEU A 69 -2.81 -0.37 14.69
C LEU A 69 -2.91 -0.85 16.15
N ARG A 70 -3.75 -1.84 16.43
CA ARG A 70 -3.88 -2.44 17.77
C ARG A 70 -2.59 -3.14 18.20
N VAL A 71 -1.96 -3.89 17.29
CA VAL A 71 -0.63 -4.50 17.52
C VAL A 71 0.40 -3.43 17.85
N ALA A 72 0.50 -2.40 17.03
CA ALA A 72 1.44 -1.30 17.20
C ALA A 72 1.25 -0.59 18.56
N GLY A 73 0.00 -0.30 18.93
CA GLY A 73 -0.35 0.29 20.24
C GLY A 73 0.10 -0.58 21.42
N GLY A 74 0.08 -1.91 21.27
CA GLY A 74 0.52 -2.85 22.31
C GLY A 74 2.05 -3.01 22.44
N LEU A 75 2.85 -2.47 21.51
CA LEU A 75 4.31 -2.60 21.52
C LEU A 75 5.02 -1.60 22.45
N SER A 76 4.33 -0.60 22.98
CA SER A 76 4.90 0.46 23.86
C SER A 76 6.08 1.20 23.20
N LEU A 77 5.99 1.45 21.91
CA LEU A 77 7.02 2.17 21.12
C LEU A 77 6.60 3.63 20.90
N GLU A 78 6.39 4.37 21.97
CA GLU A 78 5.81 5.73 21.99
C GLU A 78 6.57 6.76 21.12
N LYS A 79 7.84 6.49 20.82
CA LYS A 79 8.70 7.39 20.03
C LYS A 79 8.99 6.90 18.61
N ALA A 80 8.62 5.68 18.27
CA ALA A 80 8.88 5.13 16.97
C ALA A 80 7.77 5.50 15.97
N ASN A 81 8.15 5.89 14.76
CA ASN A 81 7.22 6.01 13.65
C ASN A 81 6.77 4.60 13.24
N VAL A 82 5.47 4.35 13.25
CA VAL A 82 4.90 3.08 12.80
C VAL A 82 4.15 3.31 11.50
N SER A 83 4.45 2.52 10.49
CA SER A 83 3.80 2.59 9.19
C SER A 83 3.48 1.19 8.66
N PHE A 84 2.58 1.14 7.69
CA PHE A 84 2.10 -0.08 7.07
C PHE A 84 2.30 0.00 5.57
N GLN A 85 2.58 -1.14 4.95
CA GLN A 85 2.55 -1.29 3.49
C GLN A 85 2.20 -2.72 3.10
N ASN A 86 1.66 -2.91 1.90
CA ASN A 86 1.42 -4.24 1.38
C ASN A 86 2.68 -4.83 0.69
N HIS A 87 2.63 -6.12 0.35
CA HIS A 87 3.74 -6.80 -0.32
C HIS A 87 4.07 -6.18 -1.68
N LEU A 88 3.08 -5.66 -2.41
CA LEU A 88 3.31 -5.00 -3.71
C LEU A 88 4.05 -3.67 -3.55
N GLU A 89 3.70 -2.87 -2.54
CA GLU A 89 4.44 -1.65 -2.23
C GLU A 89 5.87 -1.98 -1.78
N SER A 90 6.05 -3.07 -1.03
CA SER A 90 7.38 -3.57 -0.67
C SER A 90 8.18 -4.00 -1.90
N PHE A 91 7.55 -4.65 -2.87
CA PHE A 91 8.17 -4.99 -4.14
C PHE A 91 8.57 -3.75 -4.94
N TYR A 92 7.70 -2.74 -5.01
CA TYR A 92 8.01 -1.44 -5.61
C TYR A 92 9.21 -0.77 -4.93
N ALA A 93 9.20 -0.64 -3.61
CA ALA A 93 10.28 -0.02 -2.85
C ALA A 93 11.60 -0.78 -3.02
N TYR A 94 11.56 -2.12 -2.97
CA TYR A 94 12.73 -2.95 -3.24
C TYR A 94 13.32 -2.69 -4.63
N THR A 95 12.47 -2.65 -5.65
CA THR A 95 12.89 -2.47 -7.04
C THR A 95 13.55 -1.11 -7.27
N LEU A 96 12.98 -0.04 -6.76
CA LEU A 96 13.56 1.29 -6.92
C LEU A 96 14.90 1.45 -6.19
N HIS A 97 15.18 0.67 -5.17
CA HIS A 97 16.48 0.69 -4.46
C HIS A 97 17.56 -0.18 -5.13
N GLN A 98 17.23 -0.83 -6.24
CA GLN A 98 18.22 -1.54 -7.05
C GLN A 98 18.94 -0.59 -8.04
N ASN A 99 20.00 -1.11 -8.68
CA ASN A 99 20.66 -0.42 -9.78
C ASN A 99 19.67 -0.23 -10.95
N LYS A 100 19.75 0.92 -11.65
CA LYS A 100 18.81 1.27 -12.73
C LYS A 100 18.73 0.19 -13.84
N GLU A 101 19.83 -0.50 -14.11
CA GLU A 101 19.89 -1.58 -15.09
C GLU A 101 18.92 -2.74 -14.79
N LEU A 102 18.55 -2.95 -13.51
CA LEU A 102 17.65 -4.03 -13.08
C LEU A 102 16.17 -3.70 -13.30
N TYR A 103 15.82 -2.44 -13.54
CA TYR A 103 14.44 -2.00 -13.77
C TYR A 103 14.32 -0.98 -14.91
N GLN A 104 15.14 -1.17 -15.96
CA GLN A 104 15.00 -0.38 -17.21
C GLN A 104 13.70 -0.70 -17.95
N ASN A 105 13.28 -1.94 -17.86
CA ASN A 105 12.02 -2.46 -18.38
C ASN A 105 11.25 -3.10 -17.22
N ASP A 106 10.22 -3.85 -17.53
CA ASP A 106 9.41 -4.54 -16.53
C ASP A 106 10.26 -5.40 -15.59
N VAL A 107 9.82 -5.50 -14.34
CA VAL A 107 10.38 -6.39 -13.33
C VAL A 107 9.31 -7.38 -12.90
N VAL A 108 9.64 -8.65 -12.93
CA VAL A 108 8.69 -9.73 -12.61
C VAL A 108 9.10 -10.44 -11.34
N VAL A 109 8.13 -10.76 -10.51
CA VAL A 109 8.26 -11.68 -9.37
C VAL A 109 7.37 -12.87 -9.64
N TYR A 110 7.93 -14.08 -9.56
CA TYR A 110 7.15 -15.28 -9.37
C TYR A 110 7.27 -15.71 -7.91
N GLU A 111 6.13 -15.75 -7.24
CA GLU A 111 6.01 -16.19 -5.87
C GLU A 111 5.31 -17.55 -5.84
N TYR A 112 6.01 -18.57 -5.29
CA TYR A 112 5.47 -19.92 -5.21
C TYR A 112 5.45 -20.42 -3.78
N ASN A 113 4.30 -20.25 -3.13
CA ASN A 113 4.00 -20.78 -1.79
C ASN A 113 2.97 -21.91 -1.88
N SER A 114 1.68 -21.64 -1.71
CA SER A 114 0.59 -22.61 -1.91
C SER A 114 0.25 -22.81 -3.39
N ALA A 115 0.24 -21.71 -4.15
CA ALA A 115 0.09 -21.64 -5.59
C ALA A 115 1.13 -20.67 -6.16
N LEU A 116 1.30 -20.68 -7.48
CA LEU A 116 2.16 -19.73 -8.16
C LEU A 116 1.40 -18.44 -8.42
N LYS A 117 1.97 -17.32 -7.95
CA LYS A 117 1.56 -15.96 -8.29
C LYS A 117 2.65 -15.28 -9.11
N MET A 118 2.26 -14.54 -10.12
CA MET A 118 3.13 -13.63 -10.86
C MET A 118 2.75 -12.19 -10.55
N MET A 119 3.73 -11.36 -10.26
CA MET A 119 3.59 -9.92 -10.13
C MET A 119 4.49 -9.25 -11.15
N CYS A 120 3.97 -8.29 -11.91
CA CYS A 120 4.72 -7.57 -12.92
C CYS A 120 4.66 -6.07 -12.65
N LEU A 121 5.80 -5.50 -12.30
CA LEU A 121 5.99 -4.08 -12.12
C LEU A 121 6.32 -3.44 -13.46
N SER A 122 5.52 -2.46 -13.87
CA SER A 122 5.71 -1.63 -15.05
C SER A 122 5.70 -0.15 -14.70
N CYS A 123 6.43 0.65 -15.45
CA CYS A 123 6.56 2.09 -15.23
C CYS A 123 6.05 2.87 -16.45
N ASN A 124 5.08 3.76 -16.22
CA ASN A 124 4.69 4.75 -17.22
C ASN A 124 5.62 5.97 -17.13
N GLU A 125 6.53 6.09 -18.09
CA GLU A 125 7.49 7.18 -18.14
C GLU A 125 6.95 8.49 -18.75
N HIS A 126 5.71 8.50 -19.26
CA HIS A 126 5.07 9.67 -19.87
C HIS A 126 4.34 10.57 -18.87
N THR A 127 4.28 10.19 -17.62
CA THR A 127 3.66 10.98 -16.53
C THR A 127 4.72 11.67 -15.67
N THR A 128 4.33 12.76 -14.99
CA THR A 128 5.17 13.43 -13.99
C THR A 128 4.35 13.65 -12.72
N PRO A 129 4.68 12.93 -11.63
CA PRO A 129 5.69 11.88 -11.49
C PRO A 129 5.41 10.65 -12.36
N LYS A 130 6.43 9.80 -12.58
CA LYS A 130 6.29 8.53 -13.29
C LYS A 130 5.42 7.58 -12.49
N VAL A 131 4.37 7.06 -13.13
CA VAL A 131 3.44 6.13 -12.49
C VAL A 131 3.97 4.70 -12.58
N VAL A 132 4.05 4.03 -11.43
CA VAL A 132 4.37 2.60 -11.33
C VAL A 132 3.11 1.83 -11.00
N LEU A 133 2.84 0.80 -11.78
CA LEU A 133 1.74 -0.14 -11.60
C LEU A 133 2.31 -1.56 -11.43
N ILE A 134 1.62 -2.37 -10.64
CA ILE A 134 1.94 -3.79 -10.49
C ILE A 134 0.69 -4.60 -10.81
N GLY A 135 0.74 -5.31 -11.93
CA GLY A 135 -0.27 -6.31 -12.29
C GLY A 135 0.01 -7.63 -11.58
N GLN A 136 -1.03 -8.35 -11.24
CA GLN A 136 -0.96 -9.66 -10.59
C GLN A 136 -1.71 -10.70 -11.40
N GLN A 137 -1.21 -11.93 -11.39
CA GLN A 137 -1.87 -13.10 -11.96
C GLN A 137 -1.57 -14.33 -11.12
N GLU A 138 -2.60 -15.09 -10.78
CA GLU A 138 -2.48 -16.35 -10.07
C GLU A 138 -2.66 -17.53 -11.04
N TYR A 139 -1.86 -18.58 -10.85
CA TYR A 139 -1.90 -19.76 -11.70
C TYR A 139 -2.38 -20.97 -10.88
N GLU A 140 -3.70 -21.14 -10.84
CA GLU A 140 -4.37 -22.21 -10.08
C GLU A 140 -3.92 -23.61 -10.50
N GLN A 141 -3.45 -23.80 -11.76
CA GLN A 141 -2.93 -25.06 -12.25
C GLN A 141 -1.56 -25.42 -11.63
N MET A 142 -0.87 -24.45 -11.03
CA MET A 142 0.44 -24.65 -10.42
C MET A 142 0.36 -24.58 -8.89
N LEU A 143 -0.32 -25.55 -8.30
CA LEU A 143 -0.37 -25.74 -6.85
C LEU A 143 0.89 -26.40 -6.34
N ARG A 144 1.27 -26.08 -5.11
CA ARG A 144 2.39 -26.74 -4.44
C ARG A 144 2.11 -28.23 -4.29
N ARG A 145 3.09 -29.03 -4.68
CA ARG A 145 2.99 -30.49 -4.65
C ARG A 145 3.76 -31.05 -3.46
N VAL A 146 3.27 -32.15 -2.91
CA VAL A 146 4.03 -33.01 -2.01
C VAL A 146 4.71 -34.06 -2.89
N TRP A 147 6.03 -34.13 -2.78
CA TRP A 147 6.82 -35.05 -3.59
C TRP A 147 6.61 -36.50 -3.14
N SER A 148 6.57 -37.40 -4.11
CA SER A 148 6.60 -38.84 -3.84
C SER A 148 7.89 -39.23 -3.14
N THR A 149 7.82 -40.23 -2.27
CA THR A 149 8.99 -40.86 -1.66
C THR A 149 9.70 -41.83 -2.60
N GLU A 150 9.05 -42.23 -3.68
CA GLU A 150 9.61 -43.08 -4.74
C GLU A 150 10.41 -42.20 -5.72
N GLU A 151 11.68 -42.55 -5.94
CA GLU A 151 12.64 -41.70 -6.67
C GLU A 151 12.22 -41.42 -8.12
N GLU A 152 11.77 -42.46 -8.86
CA GLU A 152 11.32 -42.29 -10.25
C GLU A 152 10.07 -41.41 -10.36
N THR A 153 9.07 -41.64 -9.50
CA THR A 153 7.86 -40.85 -9.44
C THR A 153 8.14 -39.42 -9.05
N CYS A 154 9.01 -39.19 -8.06
CA CYS A 154 9.45 -37.86 -7.65
C CYS A 154 10.14 -37.11 -8.80
N LYS A 155 10.99 -37.77 -9.55
CA LYS A 155 11.67 -37.21 -10.71
C LYS A 155 10.68 -36.79 -11.81
N SER A 156 9.73 -37.66 -12.16
CA SER A 156 8.68 -37.36 -13.13
C SER A 156 7.83 -36.16 -12.68
N GLN A 157 7.41 -36.11 -11.40
CA GLN A 157 6.66 -34.99 -10.85
C GLN A 157 7.42 -33.64 -10.96
N LYS A 158 8.74 -33.66 -10.78
CA LYS A 158 9.60 -32.47 -10.92
C LYS A 158 9.72 -32.03 -12.38
N GLU A 159 9.87 -32.97 -13.29
CA GLU A 159 9.93 -32.70 -14.73
C GLU A 159 8.61 -32.11 -15.24
N ASP A 160 7.47 -32.69 -14.85
CA ASP A 160 6.13 -32.16 -15.17
C ASP A 160 5.90 -30.75 -14.63
N LEU A 161 6.37 -30.47 -13.40
CA LEU A 161 6.24 -29.14 -12.79
C LEU A 161 7.12 -28.11 -13.50
N ASP A 162 8.35 -28.48 -13.89
CA ASP A 162 9.28 -27.63 -14.64
C ASP A 162 8.72 -27.30 -16.03
N GLU A 163 8.16 -28.28 -16.74
CA GLU A 163 7.52 -28.08 -18.05
C GLU A 163 6.32 -27.14 -17.94
N LEU A 164 5.47 -27.33 -16.93
CA LEU A 164 4.33 -26.46 -16.66
C LEU A 164 4.78 -25.02 -16.40
N PHE A 165 5.78 -24.82 -15.56
CA PHE A 165 6.31 -23.49 -15.25
C PHE A 165 6.99 -22.84 -16.46
N ASP A 166 7.74 -23.60 -17.26
CA ASP A 166 8.34 -23.11 -18.49
C ASP A 166 7.28 -22.63 -19.50
N GLY A 167 6.16 -23.35 -19.59
CA GLY A 167 4.99 -22.92 -20.37
C GLY A 167 4.41 -21.60 -19.88
N ILE A 168 4.21 -21.43 -18.58
CA ILE A 168 3.74 -20.20 -17.95
C ILE A 168 4.72 -19.04 -18.23
N ILE A 169 6.01 -19.25 -18.11
CA ILE A 169 7.04 -18.25 -18.40
C ILE A 169 6.94 -17.76 -19.84
N LYS A 170 6.86 -18.71 -20.79
CA LYS A 170 6.77 -18.38 -22.22
C LYS A 170 5.52 -17.58 -22.54
N GLU A 171 4.38 -17.93 -21.97
CA GLU A 171 3.12 -17.23 -22.15
C GLU A 171 3.14 -15.84 -21.50
N SER A 172 3.48 -15.78 -20.21
CA SER A 172 3.39 -14.54 -19.43
C SER A 172 4.41 -13.47 -19.82
N LEU A 173 5.52 -13.86 -20.45
CA LEU A 173 6.59 -12.94 -20.87
C LEU A 173 6.66 -12.73 -22.38
N ALA A 174 5.73 -13.30 -23.18
CA ALA A 174 5.79 -13.27 -24.65
C ALA A 174 5.86 -11.84 -25.23
N ASP A 175 5.01 -10.95 -24.71
CA ASP A 175 4.86 -9.58 -25.21
C ASP A 175 5.49 -8.53 -24.28
N ARG A 176 6.42 -8.95 -23.39
CA ARG A 176 7.02 -8.08 -22.39
C ARG A 176 8.52 -7.98 -22.53
N GLN A 177 9.02 -6.76 -22.35
CA GLN A 177 10.44 -6.52 -22.17
C GLN A 177 10.73 -6.55 -20.66
N VAL A 178 11.37 -7.62 -20.19
CA VAL A 178 11.64 -7.84 -18.77
C VAL A 178 13.14 -7.76 -18.52
N SER A 179 13.55 -6.85 -17.63
CA SER A 179 14.96 -6.70 -17.21
C SER A 179 15.34 -7.74 -16.16
N THR A 180 14.47 -7.97 -15.19
CA THR A 180 14.76 -8.78 -14.00
C THR A 180 13.59 -9.66 -13.61
N VAL A 181 13.90 -10.86 -13.15
CA VAL A 181 12.94 -11.78 -12.56
C VAL A 181 13.42 -12.17 -11.16
N PHE A 182 12.52 -12.12 -10.19
CA PHE A 182 12.73 -12.63 -8.83
C PHE A 182 11.88 -13.88 -8.63
N LEU A 183 12.50 -14.91 -8.08
CA LEU A 183 11.84 -16.14 -7.65
C LEU A 183 11.81 -16.18 -6.13
N ILE A 184 10.62 -16.13 -5.55
CA ILE A 184 10.43 -16.10 -4.11
C ILE A 184 9.42 -17.18 -3.67
N GLY A 185 9.41 -17.48 -2.40
CA GLY A 185 8.52 -18.48 -1.83
C GLY A 185 9.21 -19.85 -1.65
N ASP A 186 8.59 -20.63 -0.78
CA ASP A 186 9.16 -21.91 -0.34
C ASP A 186 9.14 -22.97 -1.45
N GLY A 187 8.25 -22.83 -2.44
CA GLY A 187 8.17 -23.73 -3.58
C GLY A 187 9.42 -23.72 -4.48
N PHE A 188 10.19 -22.61 -4.47
CA PHE A 188 11.44 -22.53 -5.21
C PHE A 188 12.69 -22.95 -4.43
N LYS A 189 12.56 -23.36 -3.17
CA LYS A 189 13.71 -23.83 -2.37
C LYS A 189 14.25 -25.18 -2.85
N GLU A 190 13.45 -25.94 -3.56
CA GLU A 190 13.79 -27.26 -4.06
C GLU A 190 14.31 -27.23 -5.49
N ASP A 191 15.20 -28.18 -5.83
CA ASP A 191 15.82 -28.27 -7.15
C ASP A 191 14.91 -29.03 -8.13
N TRP A 192 14.00 -28.30 -8.80
CA TRP A 192 13.11 -28.83 -9.83
C TRP A 192 13.07 -27.96 -11.11
N ALA A 193 13.21 -26.65 -11.02
CA ALA A 193 12.98 -25.66 -12.09
C ALA A 193 14.21 -25.48 -13.01
N ARG A 194 14.73 -26.53 -13.63
CA ARG A 194 15.98 -26.45 -14.41
C ARG A 194 15.81 -25.84 -15.79
N GLU A 195 14.84 -26.31 -16.57
CA GLU A 195 14.57 -25.81 -17.92
C GLU A 195 13.92 -24.42 -17.84
N SER A 196 13.02 -24.20 -16.89
CA SER A 196 12.42 -22.90 -16.60
C SER A 196 13.49 -21.85 -16.27
N LEU A 197 14.49 -22.19 -15.44
CA LEU A 197 15.60 -21.28 -15.14
C LEU A 197 16.43 -20.94 -16.39
N ARG A 198 16.66 -21.90 -17.28
CA ARG A 198 17.35 -21.66 -18.55
C ARG A 198 16.56 -20.69 -19.44
N THR A 199 15.24 -20.84 -19.49
CA THR A 199 14.35 -19.94 -20.23
C THR A 199 14.34 -18.54 -19.63
N LEU A 200 14.26 -18.42 -18.30
CA LEU A 200 14.29 -17.14 -17.59
C LEU A 200 15.60 -16.39 -17.78
N CYS A 201 16.74 -17.08 -17.73
CA CYS A 201 18.07 -16.46 -17.83
C CYS A 201 18.43 -15.98 -19.25
N ARG A 202 17.59 -16.22 -20.26
CA ARG A 202 17.82 -15.72 -21.62
C ARG A 202 17.54 -14.20 -21.71
N GLY A 203 18.60 -13.40 -21.63
CA GLY A 203 18.54 -11.95 -21.77
C GLY A 203 17.96 -11.21 -20.54
N ARG A 204 17.81 -11.88 -19.43
CA ARG A 204 17.28 -11.32 -18.17
C ARG A 204 18.19 -11.66 -16.99
N ARG A 205 18.11 -10.86 -15.93
CA ARG A 205 18.74 -11.21 -14.65
C ARG A 205 17.73 -11.94 -13.78
N VAL A 206 18.12 -13.07 -13.21
CA VAL A 206 17.26 -13.90 -12.36
C VAL A 206 17.87 -14.00 -10.97
N PHE A 207 17.05 -13.71 -9.97
CA PHE A 207 17.45 -13.78 -8.57
C PHE A 207 16.48 -14.68 -7.81
N GLN A 208 17.01 -15.46 -6.88
CA GLN A 208 16.21 -16.28 -5.97
C GLN A 208 16.47 -15.87 -4.53
N GLY A 209 15.40 -15.72 -3.73
CA GLY A 209 15.51 -15.40 -2.31
C GLY A 209 14.20 -14.95 -1.69
N ASN A 210 14.08 -15.06 -0.36
CA ASN A 210 12.81 -14.87 0.36
C ASN A 210 12.74 -13.57 1.18
N ASN A 211 13.63 -12.61 0.98
CA ASN A 211 13.68 -11.38 1.77
C ASN A 211 13.30 -10.11 0.97
N LEU A 212 12.66 -10.27 -0.18
CA LEU A 212 12.25 -9.17 -1.04
C LEU A 212 11.32 -8.20 -0.29
N TYR A 213 10.25 -8.72 0.32
CA TYR A 213 9.26 -7.91 1.00
C TYR A 213 9.83 -7.22 2.25
N SER A 214 10.58 -7.94 3.09
CA SER A 214 11.18 -7.37 4.29
C SER A 214 12.21 -6.29 4.00
N LYS A 215 13.05 -6.47 2.97
CA LYS A 215 13.97 -5.43 2.50
C LYS A 215 13.22 -4.26 1.88
N GLY A 216 12.20 -4.53 1.06
CA GLY A 216 11.35 -3.50 0.48
C GLY A 216 10.65 -2.67 1.54
N ALA A 217 10.16 -3.30 2.61
CA ALA A 217 9.58 -2.62 3.77
C ALA A 217 10.59 -1.68 4.44
N CYS A 218 11.83 -2.13 4.65
CA CYS A 218 12.90 -1.28 5.16
C CYS A 218 13.17 -0.07 4.26
N TYR A 219 13.25 -0.27 2.94
CA TYR A 219 13.47 0.81 1.99
C TYR A 219 12.28 1.77 1.95
N GLY A 220 11.05 1.26 1.96
CA GLY A 220 9.85 2.08 2.05
C GLY A 220 9.84 2.96 3.29
N MET A 221 10.26 2.43 4.45
CA MET A 221 10.36 3.22 5.68
C MET A 221 11.43 4.29 5.60
N LEU A 222 12.59 3.99 5.03
CA LEU A 222 13.65 4.99 4.84
C LEU A 222 13.17 6.16 3.96
N GLU A 223 12.46 5.86 2.87
CA GLU A 223 11.90 6.89 1.98
C GLU A 223 10.78 7.70 2.64
N ARG A 224 9.99 7.11 3.54
CA ARG A 224 9.00 7.86 4.34
C ARG A 224 9.65 8.82 5.32
N LEU A 225 10.73 8.41 5.97
CA LEU A 225 11.48 9.27 6.91
C LEU A 225 12.27 10.36 6.21
N SER A 226 12.86 10.07 5.05
CA SER A 226 13.71 10.98 4.30
C SER A 226 13.63 10.70 2.80
N PRO A 227 12.62 11.23 2.10
CA PRO A 227 12.38 10.97 0.69
C PRO A 227 13.55 11.40 -0.17
N SER A 228 14.14 10.47 -0.92
CA SER A 228 15.20 10.75 -1.88
C SER A 228 14.68 11.47 -3.12
N GLU A 229 15.54 12.23 -3.81
CA GLU A 229 15.17 12.88 -5.09
C GLU A 229 14.79 11.88 -6.16
N LYS A 230 15.32 10.67 -6.10
CA LYS A 230 14.92 9.57 -6.96
C LYS A 230 13.49 9.10 -6.65
N TRP A 231 13.16 8.92 -5.37
CA TRP A 231 11.83 8.47 -4.94
C TRP A 231 10.73 9.43 -5.37
N LYS A 232 10.96 10.74 -5.24
CA LYS A 232 10.03 11.80 -5.63
C LYS A 232 9.66 11.80 -7.12
N GLN A 233 10.46 11.15 -7.98
CA GLN A 233 10.19 11.05 -9.41
C GLN A 233 9.18 9.95 -9.76
N TYR A 234 8.82 9.08 -8.81
CA TYR A 234 7.94 7.96 -9.02
C TYR A 234 6.76 7.99 -8.06
N VAL A 235 5.63 7.48 -8.49
CA VAL A 235 4.46 7.25 -7.64
C VAL A 235 3.92 5.85 -7.90
N TYR A 236 3.74 5.09 -6.84
CA TYR A 236 3.10 3.77 -6.90
C TYR A 236 1.59 3.93 -6.72
N LEU A 237 0.81 3.38 -7.64
CA LEU A 237 -0.65 3.40 -7.60
C LEU A 237 -1.21 1.99 -7.33
N GLY A 238 -0.91 1.45 -6.16
CA GLY A 238 -1.49 0.20 -5.65
C GLY A 238 -2.99 0.29 -5.34
N GLU A 239 -3.62 -0.81 -4.99
CA GLU A 239 -5.06 -0.87 -4.70
C GLU A 239 -5.44 -0.08 -3.45
N ASP A 240 -4.52 0.06 -2.50
CA ASP A 240 -4.66 0.84 -1.27
C ASP A 240 -4.32 2.34 -1.43
N LYS A 241 -3.97 2.78 -2.65
CA LYS A 241 -3.55 4.16 -2.93
C LYS A 241 -4.63 4.96 -3.64
N LEU A 242 -4.71 6.25 -3.33
CA LEU A 242 -5.55 7.20 -4.07
C LEU A 242 -5.10 7.25 -5.53
N LYS A 243 -6.05 7.08 -6.46
CA LYS A 243 -5.79 7.13 -7.90
C LYS A 243 -5.86 8.53 -8.48
N SER A 244 -6.44 9.46 -7.71
CA SER A 244 -6.72 10.82 -8.14
C SER A 244 -6.17 11.83 -7.15
N ASN A 245 -5.74 12.98 -7.66
CA ASN A 245 -5.55 14.16 -6.83
C ASN A 245 -6.90 14.79 -6.51
N VAL A 246 -7.07 15.26 -5.28
CA VAL A 246 -8.22 16.06 -4.86
C VAL A 246 -7.74 17.49 -4.62
N GLY A 247 -8.41 18.45 -5.20
CA GLY A 247 -8.08 19.85 -5.01
C GLY A 247 -9.31 20.73 -4.97
N MET A 248 -9.09 22.03 -4.75
CA MET A 248 -10.11 23.07 -4.79
C MET A 248 -9.66 24.22 -5.70
N ARG A 249 -10.62 24.93 -6.29
CA ARG A 249 -10.34 26.23 -6.89
C ARG A 249 -10.25 27.27 -5.78
N ALA A 250 -9.13 27.92 -5.68
CA ALA A 250 -8.91 28.97 -4.70
C ALA A 250 -8.42 30.25 -5.37
N LEU A 251 -8.70 31.38 -4.75
CA LEU A 251 -8.10 32.64 -5.14
C LEU A 251 -6.84 32.88 -4.29
N ARG A 252 -5.71 32.94 -4.92
CA ARG A 252 -4.45 33.33 -4.28
C ARG A 252 -3.99 34.66 -4.85
N ASN A 253 -3.95 35.68 -4.00
CA ASN A 253 -3.62 37.08 -4.44
C ASN A 253 -4.54 37.60 -5.58
N GLY A 254 -5.82 37.24 -5.56
CA GLY A 254 -6.79 37.65 -6.56
C GLY A 254 -6.74 36.89 -7.90
N GLN A 255 -5.88 35.90 -8.03
CA GLN A 255 -5.81 35.02 -9.20
C GLN A 255 -6.33 33.62 -8.86
N GLU A 256 -7.08 33.03 -9.78
CA GLU A 256 -7.51 31.65 -9.66
C GLU A 256 -6.30 30.71 -9.69
N ALA A 257 -6.23 29.81 -8.72
CA ALA A 257 -5.20 28.80 -8.58
C ALA A 257 -5.84 27.47 -8.17
N TYR A 258 -5.28 26.37 -8.66
CA TYR A 258 -5.57 25.05 -8.14
C TYR A 258 -4.86 24.88 -6.80
N PHE A 259 -5.60 24.49 -5.77
CA PHE A 259 -5.08 24.18 -4.45
C PHE A 259 -5.20 22.68 -4.22
N ALA A 260 -4.05 21.98 -4.15
CA ALA A 260 -4.02 20.55 -3.85
C ALA A 260 -4.41 20.30 -2.40
N VAL A 261 -5.31 19.36 -2.18
CA VAL A 261 -5.86 18.97 -0.88
C VAL A 261 -5.38 17.59 -0.50
N LEU A 262 -5.54 16.60 -1.40
CA LEU A 262 -5.04 15.24 -1.25
C LEU A 262 -4.30 14.82 -2.53
N ASP A 263 -3.16 14.15 -2.35
CA ASP A 263 -2.33 13.71 -3.47
C ASP A 263 -2.56 12.25 -3.83
N ALA A 264 -2.66 11.96 -5.12
CA ALA A 264 -2.66 10.60 -5.63
C ALA A 264 -1.37 9.86 -5.22
N GLY A 265 -1.48 8.56 -4.96
CA GLY A 265 -0.39 7.72 -4.45
C GLY A 265 -0.30 7.68 -2.93
N SER A 266 -1.04 8.53 -2.21
CA SER A 266 -1.17 8.44 -0.75
C SER A 266 -2.00 7.23 -0.34
N SER A 267 -1.66 6.59 0.79
CA SER A 267 -2.44 5.50 1.37
C SER A 267 -3.74 6.04 1.95
N TRP A 268 -4.89 5.46 1.56
CA TRP A 268 -6.18 5.95 2.00
C TRP A 268 -6.30 6.00 3.53
N TYR A 269 -5.73 5.04 4.26
CA TYR A 269 -5.82 4.92 5.73
C TYR A 269 -4.90 5.89 6.49
N GLU A 270 -4.01 6.59 5.81
CA GLU A 270 -3.12 7.62 6.38
C GLU A 270 -3.48 9.03 5.87
N THR A 271 -4.48 9.14 4.97
CA THR A 271 -4.74 10.38 4.25
C THR A 271 -5.89 11.13 4.89
N SER A 272 -5.57 12.25 5.51
CA SER A 272 -6.48 13.27 5.98
C SER A 272 -5.88 14.65 5.75
N ALA A 273 -6.72 15.67 5.71
CA ALA A 273 -6.28 17.04 5.50
C ALA A 273 -7.21 18.03 6.20
N ASP A 274 -6.61 19.06 6.83
CA ASP A 274 -7.29 20.14 7.51
C ASP A 274 -6.88 21.46 6.88
N TYR A 275 -7.87 22.26 6.48
CA TYR A 275 -7.65 23.57 5.89
C TYR A 275 -8.63 24.61 6.43
N GLU A 276 -8.17 25.84 6.55
CA GLU A 276 -9.05 26.99 6.70
C GLU A 276 -9.13 27.74 5.37
N VAL A 277 -10.34 27.98 4.90
CA VAL A 277 -10.60 28.69 3.65
C VAL A 277 -11.59 29.82 3.87
N ILE A 278 -11.53 30.85 3.03
CA ILE A 278 -12.53 31.91 3.00
C ILE A 278 -13.45 31.68 1.81
N LEU A 279 -14.74 31.48 2.08
CA LEU A 279 -15.74 31.38 1.04
C LEU A 279 -15.93 32.76 0.40
N GLU A 280 -15.67 32.85 -0.89
CA GLU A 280 -15.78 34.11 -1.60
C GLU A 280 -17.23 34.60 -1.70
N SER A 281 -18.12 33.70 -2.10
CA SER A 281 -19.57 33.93 -2.20
C SER A 281 -20.30 32.62 -2.37
N GLY A 282 -21.63 32.63 -2.19
CA GLY A 282 -22.47 31.44 -2.34
C GLY A 282 -22.53 30.57 -1.09
N ASP A 283 -22.93 29.34 -1.29
CA ASP A 283 -23.24 28.37 -0.25
C ASP A 283 -22.73 26.95 -0.60
N THR A 284 -21.67 26.89 -1.40
CA THR A 284 -21.14 25.60 -1.92
C THR A 284 -19.62 25.60 -1.88
N VAL A 285 -19.02 24.49 -1.44
CA VAL A 285 -17.59 24.20 -1.58
C VAL A 285 -17.43 23.15 -2.67
N GLU A 286 -16.52 23.42 -3.62
CA GLU A 286 -16.28 22.55 -4.78
C GLU A 286 -14.90 21.89 -4.70
N PHE A 287 -14.89 20.56 -4.86
CA PHE A 287 -13.67 19.76 -4.96
C PHE A 287 -13.50 19.28 -6.40
N ILE A 288 -12.27 19.33 -6.90
CA ILE A 288 -11.88 18.88 -8.23
C ILE A 288 -11.11 17.58 -8.08
N ILE A 289 -11.61 16.52 -8.70
CA ILE A 289 -10.98 15.20 -8.70
C ILE A 289 -10.27 15.01 -10.03
N THR A 290 -8.95 14.87 -9.99
CA THR A 290 -8.10 14.73 -11.20
C THR A 290 -7.38 13.39 -11.18
N PRO A 291 -7.81 12.39 -11.99
CA PRO A 291 -7.14 11.10 -12.08
C PRO A 291 -5.69 11.24 -12.58
N LEU A 292 -4.73 10.60 -11.90
CA LEU A 292 -3.31 10.70 -12.26
C LEU A 292 -2.94 9.92 -13.52
N THR A 293 -3.65 8.83 -13.79
CA THR A 293 -3.43 7.99 -14.99
C THR A 293 -4.14 8.48 -16.24
N GLY A 294 -4.73 9.68 -16.17
CA GLY A 294 -5.60 10.22 -17.21
C GLY A 294 -7.05 9.84 -17.01
N GLY A 295 -7.94 10.56 -17.63
CA GLY A 295 -9.38 10.41 -17.50
C GLY A 295 -10.11 11.74 -17.38
N LYS A 296 -11.42 11.67 -17.15
CA LYS A 296 -12.25 12.87 -17.01
C LYS A 296 -12.09 13.47 -15.61
N VAL A 297 -11.75 14.74 -15.54
CA VAL A 297 -11.82 15.54 -14.31
C VAL A 297 -13.27 15.60 -13.83
N MET A 298 -13.49 15.40 -12.56
CA MET A 298 -14.81 15.40 -11.94
C MET A 298 -14.90 16.48 -10.87
N ASP A 299 -16.03 17.20 -10.84
CA ASP A 299 -16.32 18.14 -9.77
C ASP A 299 -17.24 17.49 -8.74
N ARG A 300 -16.98 17.74 -7.46
CA ARG A 300 -17.81 17.35 -6.31
C ARG A 300 -18.18 18.56 -5.51
N LYS A 301 -19.47 18.72 -5.20
CA LYS A 301 -19.99 19.89 -4.51
C LYS A 301 -20.56 19.49 -3.16
N VAL A 302 -20.16 20.25 -2.14
CA VAL A 302 -20.76 20.16 -0.79
C VAL A 302 -21.60 21.40 -0.56
N GLN A 303 -22.90 21.20 -0.40
CA GLN A 303 -23.88 22.27 -0.18
C GLN A 303 -23.92 22.66 1.29
N LEU A 304 -23.69 23.96 1.59
CA LEU A 304 -23.71 24.52 2.94
C LEU A 304 -25.12 25.06 3.28
N THR A 305 -26.05 24.14 3.49
CA THR A 305 -27.47 24.51 3.71
C THR A 305 -27.65 25.41 4.90
N GLY A 306 -28.28 26.60 4.65
CA GLY A 306 -28.60 27.55 5.69
C GLY A 306 -27.39 28.30 6.26
N ILE A 307 -26.26 28.36 5.53
CA ILE A 307 -25.14 29.24 5.89
C ILE A 307 -25.62 30.69 6.02
N PRO A 308 -25.19 31.45 7.03
CA PRO A 308 -25.58 32.86 7.14
C PRO A 308 -25.15 33.67 5.93
N GLN A 309 -26.03 34.52 5.44
CA GLN A 309 -25.66 35.46 4.39
C GLN A 309 -24.75 36.56 4.96
N ARG A 310 -23.54 36.64 4.41
CA ARG A 310 -22.52 37.63 4.78
C ARG A 310 -22.00 38.32 3.52
N PRO A 311 -21.34 39.46 3.64
CA PRO A 311 -20.64 40.07 2.52
C PRO A 311 -19.63 39.12 1.88
N ARG A 312 -19.25 39.40 0.63
CA ARG A 312 -18.23 38.65 -0.10
C ARG A 312 -16.95 38.52 0.73
N ALA A 313 -16.39 37.31 0.78
CA ALA A 313 -15.19 36.96 1.53
C ALA A 313 -15.28 37.24 3.06
N ALA A 314 -16.48 37.22 3.64
CA ALA A 314 -16.71 37.40 5.08
C ALA A 314 -17.17 36.11 5.77
N THR A 315 -16.86 34.94 5.20
CA THR A 315 -17.15 33.64 5.78
C THR A 315 -15.90 32.77 5.75
N ARG A 316 -15.34 32.52 6.92
CA ARG A 316 -14.22 31.56 7.09
C ARG A 316 -14.78 30.21 7.44
N LEU A 317 -14.29 29.20 6.79
CA LEU A 317 -14.68 27.79 6.97
C LEU A 317 -13.45 26.96 7.39
N SER A 318 -13.64 26.05 8.33
CA SER A 318 -12.77 24.91 8.53
C SER A 318 -13.23 23.79 7.61
N VAL A 319 -12.32 23.16 6.90
CA VAL A 319 -12.58 22.05 5.97
C VAL A 319 -11.68 20.88 6.36
N HIS A 320 -12.29 19.84 6.87
CA HIS A 320 -11.62 18.57 7.21
C HIS A 320 -12.02 17.50 6.18
N LEU A 321 -11.02 16.85 5.59
CA LEU A 321 -11.21 15.68 4.73
C LEU A 321 -10.51 14.49 5.34
N GLU A 322 -11.18 13.36 5.39
CA GLU A 322 -10.64 12.08 5.84
C GLU A 322 -11.08 10.98 4.89
N MET A 323 -10.11 10.22 4.38
CA MET A 323 -10.41 9.07 3.53
C MET A 323 -11.00 7.94 4.37
N THR A 324 -12.11 7.37 3.91
CA THR A 324 -12.75 6.20 4.52
C THR A 324 -12.52 4.92 3.72
N SER A 325 -12.15 5.07 2.48
CA SER A 325 -11.71 3.99 1.58
C SER A 325 -10.90 4.60 0.44
N VAL A 326 -10.36 3.77 -0.44
CA VAL A 326 -9.59 4.22 -1.61
C VAL A 326 -10.39 5.16 -2.54
N ASN A 327 -11.72 5.08 -2.52
CA ASN A 327 -12.61 5.81 -3.42
C ASN A 327 -13.56 6.79 -2.72
N GLN A 328 -13.49 6.92 -1.40
CA GLN A 328 -14.42 7.74 -0.63
C GLN A 328 -13.72 8.55 0.44
N ALA A 329 -14.10 9.82 0.54
CA ALA A 329 -13.68 10.71 1.61
C ALA A 329 -14.90 11.30 2.32
N ASN A 330 -14.84 11.38 3.64
CA ASN A 330 -15.73 12.20 4.43
C ASN A 330 -15.19 13.63 4.45
N VAL A 331 -16.08 14.56 4.19
CA VAL A 331 -15.80 16.00 4.24
C VAL A 331 -16.63 16.60 5.34
N THR A 332 -16.00 17.24 6.31
CA THR A 332 -16.67 18.01 7.36
C THR A 332 -16.28 19.48 7.21
N ILE A 333 -17.26 20.35 7.12
CA ILE A 333 -17.06 21.79 6.95
C ILE A 333 -17.74 22.50 8.12
N GLU A 334 -17.04 23.43 8.77
CA GLU A 334 -17.58 24.21 9.89
C GLU A 334 -17.49 25.70 9.60
N ASP A 335 -18.53 26.46 9.99
CA ASP A 335 -18.52 27.90 9.92
C ASP A 335 -17.77 28.51 11.11
N LEU A 336 -16.61 29.08 10.85
CA LEU A 336 -15.79 29.76 11.84
C LEU A 336 -16.13 31.24 12.00
N GLY A 337 -17.05 31.75 11.16
CA GLY A 337 -17.34 33.20 11.12
C GLY A 337 -16.18 34.01 10.56
N PHE A 338 -16.21 35.33 10.80
CA PHE A 338 -15.16 36.25 10.38
C PHE A 338 -15.03 37.43 11.37
N GLY A 339 -14.38 37.17 12.49
CA GLY A 339 -14.18 38.13 13.58
C GLY A 339 -15.47 38.47 14.34
N GLU A 340 -15.45 39.56 15.12
CA GLU A 340 -16.56 39.96 15.96
C GLU A 340 -17.80 40.41 15.18
N LEU A 341 -17.60 40.99 13.98
CA LEU A 341 -18.69 41.48 13.14
C LEU A 341 -19.52 40.34 12.51
N PHE A 342 -18.91 39.23 12.28
CA PHE A 342 -19.55 38.04 11.67
C PHE A 342 -19.21 36.80 12.49
N PRO A 343 -19.77 36.62 13.69
CA PRO A 343 -19.45 35.48 14.54
C PRO A 343 -19.83 34.17 13.87
N SER A 344 -19.18 33.06 14.31
CA SER A 344 -19.55 31.74 13.90
C SER A 344 -21.02 31.44 14.16
N SER A 345 -21.67 30.78 13.23
CA SER A 345 -23.04 30.30 13.42
C SER A 345 -23.13 28.97 14.18
N GLY A 346 -22.00 28.32 14.47
CA GLY A 346 -21.94 26.99 15.06
C GLY A 346 -22.44 25.90 14.14
N LYS A 347 -22.62 26.15 12.84
CA LYS A 347 -23.07 25.18 11.87
C LYS A 347 -21.91 24.35 11.34
N ALA A 348 -22.16 23.05 11.21
CA ALA A 348 -21.29 22.09 10.55
C ALA A 348 -22.08 21.32 9.50
N TRP A 349 -21.42 20.96 8.43
CA TRP A 349 -21.95 20.14 7.34
C TRP A 349 -21.01 18.97 7.10
N SER A 350 -21.58 17.78 6.98
CA SER A 350 -20.83 16.56 6.65
C SER A 350 -21.39 15.95 5.37
N SER A 351 -20.50 15.50 4.52
CA SER A 351 -20.84 14.86 3.25
C SER A 351 -19.79 13.82 2.90
N THR A 352 -20.18 12.73 2.26
CA THR A 352 -19.25 11.77 1.67
C THR A 352 -19.11 12.07 0.19
N ILE A 353 -17.89 12.23 -0.29
CA ILE A 353 -17.60 12.42 -1.71
C ILE A 353 -16.89 11.19 -2.28
N THR A 354 -17.20 10.86 -3.54
CA THR A 354 -16.49 9.82 -4.30
C THR A 354 -15.36 10.46 -5.09
N ILE A 355 -14.17 9.85 -4.98
CA ILE A 355 -12.91 10.30 -5.57
C ILE A 355 -12.57 9.49 -6.82
#